data_c5513a3dd3d104a177297060880c0aaf
#
_entry.id   c5513a3dd3d104a177297060880c0aaf
#
_cell.length_a   1.000
_cell.length_b   1.000
_cell.length_c   1.000
_cell.angle_alpha   90.00
_cell.angle_beta   90.00
_cell.angle_gamma   90.00
#
_symmetry.space_group_name_H-M   'P 1'
#
loop_
_entity.id
_entity.type
_entity.pdbx_description
1 polymer ?
#
loop_
_entity_poly.entity_id
_entity_poly.type
_entity_poly.pdbx_seq_one_letter_code
_entity_poly.pdbx_strand_id
1 'polypeptide(L)'
;DRLRPAPEAPAVFQLSGGTTGLPKVIPRTHNDYLYNSTQFAAVTDFDRVSVLLVSVPIAHNFPLACPGIQGALLMGARVVLAPAPEPEAIFSLVEAERVTWIPAVPASVITWLNHPRRTRYDLTSIRTLAVGGSRLNPEPARLALEAFGPVVTQVFGMAEGLLCTTRRSDPLEVIVETQGRPVCPDDEIRIVDDDDRDVPPGEVGELLCRGPYTIRGYYRAAE
;
A
#
# COMPACT_ATOMS: atom_id res chain seq x y z
N ASP A 1 32.25 9.06 -6.41
CA ASP A 1 31.07 9.92 -6.49
C ASP A 1 30.59 10.23 -5.06
N ARG A 2 30.99 11.42 -4.52
CA ARG A 2 30.73 11.79 -3.11
C ARG A 2 29.26 12.01 -2.77
N LEU A 3 28.36 12.02 -3.77
CA LEU A 3 26.93 12.29 -3.60
C LEU A 3 26.08 11.01 -3.60
N ARG A 4 26.68 9.85 -3.84
CA ARG A 4 25.95 8.59 -3.87
C ARG A 4 25.91 7.99 -2.46
N PRO A 5 24.71 7.87 -1.83
CA PRO A 5 24.62 7.28 -0.50
C PRO A 5 24.99 5.79 -0.55
N ALA A 6 25.45 5.24 0.57
CA ALA A 6 25.64 3.80 0.70
C ALA A 6 24.27 3.12 0.63
N PRO A 7 24.12 2.03 -0.16
CA PRO A 7 22.83 1.36 -0.35
C PRO A 7 22.16 0.90 0.95
N GLU A 8 22.96 0.48 1.92
CA GLU A 8 22.54 -0.01 3.23
C GLU A 8 22.35 1.11 4.27
N ALA A 9 22.69 2.36 3.93
CA ALA A 9 22.45 3.48 4.83
C ALA A 9 20.94 3.75 4.96
N PRO A 10 20.46 4.12 6.16
CA PRO A 10 19.08 4.52 6.34
C PRO A 10 18.73 5.74 5.46
N ALA A 11 17.70 5.58 4.65
CA ALA A 11 17.14 6.65 3.83
C ALA A 11 16.00 7.37 4.55
N VAL A 12 15.18 6.62 5.30
CA VAL A 12 14.00 7.10 6.02
C VAL A 12 13.88 6.36 7.35
N PHE A 13 13.42 7.07 8.37
CA PHE A 13 12.99 6.50 9.63
C PHE A 13 11.47 6.62 9.72
N GLN A 14 10.78 5.49 9.72
CA GLN A 14 9.33 5.40 9.95
C GLN A 14 9.05 5.20 11.43
N LEU A 15 7.84 5.55 11.85
CA LEU A 15 7.37 5.24 13.20
C LEU A 15 6.37 4.09 13.13
N SER A 16 6.50 3.12 14.04
CA SER A 16 5.50 2.05 14.14
C SER A 16 4.17 2.60 14.64
N GLY A 17 3.05 2.02 14.15
CA GLY A 17 1.70 2.34 14.58
C GLY A 17 1.28 1.71 15.91
N GLY A 18 2.23 1.31 16.77
CA GLY A 18 1.96 0.58 18.01
C GLY A 18 0.99 1.30 18.95
N THR A 19 -0.03 0.57 19.40
CA THR A 19 -1.09 1.07 20.30
C THR A 19 -0.73 0.98 21.78
N THR A 20 0.38 0.32 22.15
CA THR A 20 0.67 -0.12 23.53
C THR A 20 1.99 0.42 24.11
N GLY A 21 2.60 1.45 23.53
CA GLY A 21 3.87 1.97 24.03
C GLY A 21 4.44 3.12 23.21
N LEU A 22 5.71 3.48 23.49
CA LEU A 22 6.43 4.45 22.67
C LEU A 22 6.59 3.87 21.25
N PRO A 23 6.34 4.66 20.18
CA PRO A 23 6.55 4.22 18.82
C PRO A 23 8.00 3.75 18.61
N LYS A 24 8.13 2.57 17.99
CA LYS A 24 9.44 2.08 17.58
C LYS A 24 9.89 2.81 16.32
N VAL A 25 11.19 3.07 16.21
CA VAL A 25 11.77 3.72 15.04
C VAL A 25 12.26 2.66 14.06
N ILE A 26 11.69 2.66 12.86
CA ILE A 26 11.90 1.68 11.80
C ILE A 26 12.87 2.27 10.78
N PRO A 27 14.15 1.85 10.74
CA PRO A 27 15.09 2.32 9.74
C PRO A 27 14.83 1.61 8.41
N ARG A 28 14.62 2.38 7.34
CA ARG A 28 14.51 1.84 5.99
C ARG A 28 15.69 2.30 5.17
N THR A 29 16.41 1.37 4.57
CA THR A 29 17.60 1.67 3.77
C THR A 29 17.24 2.13 2.35
N HIS A 30 18.20 2.69 1.63
CA HIS A 30 18.02 3.01 0.22
C HIS A 30 17.68 1.76 -0.62
N ASN A 31 18.36 0.63 -0.35
CA ASN A 31 18.09 -0.63 -1.03
C ASN A 31 16.68 -1.15 -0.75
N ASP A 32 16.24 -1.15 0.51
CA ASP A 32 14.91 -1.64 0.90
C ASP A 32 13.82 -0.91 0.13
N TYR A 33 13.89 0.41 0.10
CA TYR A 33 12.86 1.23 -0.53
C TYR A 33 12.90 1.17 -2.06
N LEU A 34 14.09 1.12 -2.64
CA LEU A 34 14.22 0.92 -4.08
C LEU A 34 13.59 -0.41 -4.51
N TYR A 35 13.93 -1.48 -3.79
CA TYR A 35 13.41 -2.82 -4.06
C TYR A 35 11.90 -2.89 -3.85
N ASN A 36 11.43 -2.47 -2.68
CA ASN A 36 10.02 -2.41 -2.29
C ASN A 36 9.16 -1.66 -3.33
N SER A 37 9.57 -0.44 -3.70
CA SER A 37 8.82 0.38 -4.66
C SER A 37 8.82 -0.23 -6.06
N THR A 38 9.93 -0.85 -6.48
CA THR A 38 10.04 -1.54 -7.77
C THR A 38 9.11 -2.76 -7.83
N GLN A 39 9.15 -3.61 -6.81
CA GLN A 39 8.31 -4.82 -6.77
C GLN A 39 6.83 -4.47 -6.70
N PHE A 40 6.47 -3.47 -5.88
CA PHE A 40 5.07 -3.05 -5.79
C PHE A 40 4.57 -2.44 -7.11
N ALA A 41 5.38 -1.60 -7.76
CA ALA A 41 5.04 -1.03 -9.06
C ALA A 41 4.80 -2.12 -10.10
N ALA A 42 5.68 -3.13 -10.16
CA ALA A 42 5.58 -4.23 -11.14
C ALA A 42 4.29 -5.04 -10.98
N VAL A 43 3.85 -5.32 -9.75
CA VAL A 43 2.65 -6.14 -9.51
C VAL A 43 1.34 -5.36 -9.56
N THR A 44 1.38 -4.03 -9.63
CA THR A 44 0.21 -3.15 -9.71
C THR A 44 0.11 -2.37 -11.01
N ASP A 45 0.84 -2.78 -12.04
CA ASP A 45 0.89 -2.15 -13.37
C ASP A 45 1.17 -0.63 -13.29
N PHE A 46 2.01 -0.24 -12.33
CA PHE A 46 2.40 1.15 -12.15
C PHE A 46 3.63 1.48 -13.01
N ASP A 47 3.50 2.44 -13.90
CA ASP A 47 4.48 2.76 -14.93
C ASP A 47 4.67 4.27 -15.13
N ARG A 48 5.50 4.65 -16.13
CA ARG A 48 5.80 6.05 -16.46
C ARG A 48 4.59 6.89 -16.91
N VAL A 49 3.52 6.25 -17.38
CA VAL A 49 2.29 6.96 -17.81
C VAL A 49 1.27 7.00 -16.68
N SER A 50 1.58 6.44 -15.54
CA SER A 50 0.74 6.48 -14.36
C SER A 50 0.67 7.89 -13.79
N VAL A 51 -0.48 8.22 -13.20
CA VAL A 51 -0.73 9.46 -12.47
C VAL A 51 -1.18 9.07 -11.07
N LEU A 52 -0.27 9.25 -10.11
CA LEU A 52 -0.52 8.96 -8.70
C LEU A 52 -1.23 10.14 -8.03
N LEU A 53 -2.40 9.92 -7.45
CA LEU A 53 -3.03 10.89 -6.55
C LEU A 53 -2.76 10.50 -5.09
N VAL A 54 -2.21 11.41 -4.31
CA VAL A 54 -1.95 11.21 -2.88
C VAL A 54 -2.91 12.08 -2.07
N SER A 55 -3.82 11.43 -1.33
CA SER A 55 -4.81 12.06 -0.45
C SER A 55 -4.68 11.64 1.02
N VAL A 56 -3.71 10.76 1.31
CA VAL A 56 -3.38 10.27 2.65
C VAL A 56 -2.02 10.82 3.08
N PRO A 57 -1.73 10.89 4.40
CA PRO A 57 -0.49 11.50 4.89
C PRO A 57 0.77 10.86 4.29
N ILE A 58 1.59 11.63 3.59
CA ILE A 58 2.78 11.15 2.85
C ILE A 58 3.88 10.60 3.74
N ALA A 59 3.87 10.91 5.03
CA ALA A 59 4.82 10.35 5.99
C ALA A 59 4.54 8.87 6.32
N HIS A 60 3.37 8.35 5.95
CA HIS A 60 3.05 6.93 6.10
C HIS A 60 3.68 6.11 4.97
N ASN A 61 4.14 4.90 5.30
CA ASN A 61 4.83 4.02 4.35
C ASN A 61 4.00 3.72 3.07
N PHE A 62 2.70 3.58 3.20
CA PHE A 62 1.81 3.25 2.08
C PHE A 62 1.85 4.28 0.94
N PRO A 63 1.54 5.57 1.15
CA PRO A 63 1.64 6.56 0.08
C PRO A 63 3.08 6.96 -0.26
N LEU A 64 4.04 6.66 0.61
CA LEU A 64 5.44 6.97 0.37
C LEU A 64 6.11 5.96 -0.58
N ALA A 65 5.91 4.64 -0.34
CA ALA A 65 6.72 3.59 -0.95
C ALA A 65 5.95 2.38 -1.54
N CYS A 66 4.60 2.38 -1.57
CA CYS A 66 3.80 1.23 -2.06
C CYS A 66 2.90 1.56 -3.29
N PRO A 67 3.41 1.73 -4.50
CA PRO A 67 4.74 2.13 -4.88
C PRO A 67 5.02 3.58 -4.45
N GLY A 68 3.94 4.36 -4.23
CA GLY A 68 3.92 5.68 -3.63
C GLY A 68 4.72 6.73 -4.41
N ILE A 69 5.05 7.81 -3.72
CA ILE A 69 5.82 8.92 -4.31
C ILE A 69 7.20 8.43 -4.77
N GLN A 70 7.84 7.55 -4.00
CA GLN A 70 9.14 7.00 -4.38
C GLN A 70 9.06 6.18 -5.66
N GLY A 71 8.07 5.29 -5.79
CA GLY A 71 7.83 4.54 -7.00
C GLY A 71 7.49 5.45 -8.18
N ALA A 72 6.70 6.49 -7.97
CA ALA A 72 6.38 7.45 -9.02
C ALA A 72 7.63 8.16 -9.55
N LEU A 73 8.50 8.64 -8.67
CA LEU A 73 9.77 9.26 -9.06
C LEU A 73 10.70 8.26 -9.76
N LEU A 74 10.75 7.03 -9.26
CA LEU A 74 11.57 5.96 -9.85
C LEU A 74 11.13 5.61 -11.27
N MET A 75 9.82 5.51 -11.51
CA MET A 75 9.24 5.18 -12.82
C MET A 75 9.13 6.38 -13.77
N GLY A 76 9.39 7.60 -13.29
CA GLY A 76 9.14 8.84 -14.05
C GLY A 76 7.67 9.14 -14.24
N ALA A 77 6.83 8.69 -13.33
CA ALA A 77 5.38 8.93 -13.30
C ALA A 77 5.04 10.31 -12.70
N ARG A 78 3.82 10.77 -12.92
CA ARG A 78 3.33 12.04 -12.39
C ARG A 78 2.72 11.83 -11.00
N VAL A 79 2.95 12.80 -10.10
CA VAL A 79 2.36 12.84 -8.77
C VAL A 79 1.44 14.04 -8.65
N VAL A 80 0.23 13.83 -8.17
CA VAL A 80 -0.76 14.84 -7.81
C VAL A 80 -0.98 14.76 -6.31
N LEU A 81 -0.79 15.87 -5.62
CA LEU A 81 -1.05 15.96 -4.18
C LEU A 81 -2.41 16.63 -3.97
N ALA A 82 -3.31 15.92 -3.29
CA ALA A 82 -4.59 16.49 -2.93
C ALA A 82 -4.40 17.54 -1.82
N PRO A 83 -4.96 18.73 -1.95
CA PRO A 83 -4.88 19.76 -0.90
C PRO A 83 -5.70 19.40 0.33
N ALA A 84 -6.69 18.51 0.15
CA ALA A 84 -7.63 18.11 1.19
C ALA A 84 -8.20 16.71 0.90
N PRO A 85 -8.64 15.95 1.92
CA PRO A 85 -9.13 14.58 1.76
C PRO A 85 -10.62 14.50 1.37
N GLU A 86 -11.30 15.63 1.21
CA GLU A 86 -12.72 15.68 0.91
C GLU A 86 -13.05 15.02 -0.43
N PRO A 87 -14.13 14.23 -0.51
CA PRO A 87 -14.47 13.47 -1.73
C PRO A 87 -14.55 14.32 -2.99
N GLU A 88 -15.17 15.50 -2.95
CA GLU A 88 -15.31 16.36 -4.12
C GLU A 88 -13.95 16.87 -4.63
N ALA A 89 -13.04 17.21 -3.73
CA ALA A 89 -11.68 17.62 -4.12
C ALA A 89 -10.94 16.45 -4.79
N ILE A 90 -11.09 15.24 -4.25
CA ILE A 90 -10.49 14.04 -4.83
C ILE A 90 -11.08 13.73 -6.22
N PHE A 91 -12.42 13.71 -6.36
CA PHE A 91 -13.08 13.39 -7.62
C PHE A 91 -12.76 14.43 -8.71
N SER A 92 -12.76 15.71 -8.34
CA SER A 92 -12.36 16.80 -9.26
C SER A 92 -10.92 16.64 -9.76
N LEU A 93 -9.99 16.25 -8.87
CA LEU A 93 -8.60 15.97 -9.26
C LEU A 93 -8.48 14.72 -10.14
N VAL A 94 -9.25 13.65 -9.84
CA VAL A 94 -9.27 12.46 -10.68
C VAL A 94 -9.67 12.80 -12.10
N GLU A 95 -10.74 13.55 -12.27
CA GLU A 95 -11.24 13.98 -13.59
C GLU A 95 -10.25 14.92 -14.29
N ALA A 96 -9.85 16.02 -13.63
CA ALA A 96 -9.01 17.06 -14.22
C ALA A 96 -7.61 16.56 -14.59
N GLU A 97 -7.00 15.74 -13.71
CA GLU A 97 -5.63 15.26 -13.85
C GLU A 97 -5.53 13.88 -14.49
N ARG A 98 -6.67 13.27 -14.83
CA ARG A 98 -6.75 11.91 -15.39
C ARG A 98 -5.96 10.90 -14.53
N VAL A 99 -6.23 10.96 -13.21
CA VAL A 99 -5.55 10.11 -12.23
C VAL A 99 -5.79 8.63 -12.53
N THR A 100 -4.73 7.84 -12.45
CA THR A 100 -4.80 6.41 -12.76
C THR A 100 -4.57 5.52 -11.54
N TRP A 101 -3.94 6.02 -10.49
CA TRP A 101 -3.57 5.22 -9.31
C TRP A 101 -3.80 6.01 -8.02
N ILE A 102 -4.50 5.39 -7.07
CA ILE A 102 -4.89 6.05 -5.81
C ILE A 102 -4.66 5.09 -4.64
N PRO A 103 -3.79 5.45 -3.65
CA PRO A 103 -3.78 4.79 -2.35
C PRO A 103 -4.92 5.36 -1.49
N ALA A 104 -5.72 4.49 -0.90
CA ALA A 104 -6.83 4.87 -0.04
C ALA A 104 -6.90 4.00 1.21
N VAL A 105 -7.55 4.50 2.25
CA VAL A 105 -7.91 3.71 3.42
C VAL A 105 -9.40 3.34 3.35
N PRO A 106 -9.86 2.25 4.01
CA PRO A 106 -11.26 1.84 3.98
C PRO A 106 -12.26 2.96 4.29
N ALA A 107 -11.96 3.79 5.28
CA ALA A 107 -12.82 4.94 5.65
C ALA A 107 -13.02 5.92 4.48
N SER A 108 -11.97 6.22 3.72
CA SER A 108 -12.07 7.07 2.52
C SER A 108 -12.95 6.43 1.45
N VAL A 109 -12.73 5.14 1.17
CA VAL A 109 -13.53 4.41 0.16
C VAL A 109 -15.01 4.39 0.54
N ILE A 110 -15.35 4.10 1.80
CA ILE A 110 -16.74 4.11 2.29
C ILE A 110 -17.35 5.52 2.16
N THR A 111 -16.60 6.55 2.49
CA THR A 111 -17.05 7.94 2.32
C THR A 111 -17.30 8.28 0.84
N TRP A 112 -16.42 7.83 -0.06
CA TRP A 112 -16.58 8.05 -1.52
C TRP A 112 -17.78 7.28 -2.08
N LEU A 113 -18.01 6.04 -1.63
CA LEU A 113 -19.18 5.24 -2.05
C LEU A 113 -20.50 5.93 -1.70
N ASN A 114 -20.59 6.51 -0.53
CA ASN A 114 -21.80 7.18 -0.03
C ASN A 114 -21.93 8.65 -0.50
N HIS A 115 -20.98 9.16 -1.25
CA HIS A 115 -21.02 10.58 -1.65
C HIS A 115 -22.02 10.82 -2.79
N PRO A 116 -23.03 11.69 -2.60
CA PRO A 116 -24.15 11.83 -3.55
C PRO A 116 -23.76 12.42 -4.93
N ARG A 117 -22.60 13.09 -4.98
CA ARG A 117 -22.11 13.70 -6.22
C ARG A 117 -21.03 12.87 -6.93
N ARG A 118 -20.71 11.67 -6.45
CA ARG A 118 -19.68 10.81 -7.08
C ARG A 118 -19.92 10.64 -8.58
N THR A 119 -21.17 10.36 -8.97
CA THR A 119 -21.55 10.12 -10.37
C THR A 119 -21.54 11.35 -11.28
N ARG A 120 -21.20 12.52 -10.73
CA ARG A 120 -21.05 13.76 -11.52
C ARG A 120 -19.65 13.93 -12.12
N TYR A 121 -18.69 13.11 -11.68
CA TYR A 121 -17.30 13.18 -12.08
C TYR A 121 -16.92 11.99 -12.96
N ASP A 122 -16.05 12.22 -13.93
CA ASP A 122 -15.44 11.15 -14.74
C ASP A 122 -14.30 10.50 -13.96
N LEU A 123 -14.58 9.36 -13.34
CA LEU A 123 -13.60 8.57 -12.60
C LEU A 123 -13.02 7.40 -13.42
N THR A 124 -13.32 7.31 -14.71
CA THR A 124 -12.96 6.18 -15.59
C THR A 124 -11.46 6.08 -15.88
N SER A 125 -10.70 7.12 -15.58
CA SER A 125 -9.24 7.10 -15.71
C SER A 125 -8.55 6.22 -14.66
N ILE A 126 -9.22 5.92 -13.53
CA ILE A 126 -8.65 5.08 -12.47
C ILE A 126 -8.38 3.68 -13.01
N ARG A 127 -7.12 3.23 -12.92
CA ARG A 127 -6.69 1.86 -13.23
C ARG A 127 -6.45 1.03 -11.98
N THR A 128 -6.10 1.68 -10.88
CA THR A 128 -5.88 1.03 -9.58
C THR A 128 -6.34 1.92 -8.43
N LEU A 129 -7.26 1.39 -7.63
CA LEU A 129 -7.64 1.90 -6.33
C LEU A 129 -7.13 0.91 -5.29
N ALA A 130 -5.95 1.21 -4.73
CA ALA A 130 -5.29 0.36 -3.76
C ALA A 130 -5.79 0.71 -2.35
N VAL A 131 -6.45 -0.22 -1.69
CA VAL A 131 -7.05 0.00 -0.36
C VAL A 131 -6.24 -0.72 0.71
N GLY A 132 -5.66 0.04 1.63
CA GLY A 132 -4.76 -0.49 2.66
C GLY A 132 -4.81 0.29 3.97
N GLY A 133 -3.88 -0.03 4.87
CA GLY A 133 -3.86 0.49 6.24
C GLY A 133 -4.76 -0.27 7.21
N SER A 134 -5.83 -0.89 6.72
CA SER A 134 -6.63 -1.92 7.37
C SER A 134 -7.39 -2.71 6.31
N ARG A 135 -8.00 -3.84 6.71
CA ARG A 135 -8.81 -4.64 5.80
C ARG A 135 -10.07 -3.88 5.38
N LEU A 136 -10.36 -3.84 4.10
CA LEU A 136 -11.67 -3.45 3.59
C LEU A 136 -12.60 -4.67 3.68
N ASN A 137 -13.65 -4.56 4.49
CA ASN A 137 -14.59 -5.66 4.69
C ASN A 137 -15.28 -6.08 3.38
N PRO A 138 -15.74 -7.33 3.27
CA PRO A 138 -16.29 -7.89 2.03
C PRO A 138 -17.42 -7.08 1.39
N GLU A 139 -18.37 -6.60 2.18
CA GLU A 139 -19.49 -5.83 1.66
C GLU A 139 -19.05 -4.48 1.04
N PRO A 140 -18.32 -3.59 1.74
CA PRO A 140 -17.74 -2.40 1.11
C PRO A 140 -16.82 -2.70 -0.08
N ALA A 141 -16.09 -3.84 -0.07
CA ALA A 141 -15.25 -4.22 -1.19
C ALA A 141 -16.06 -4.53 -2.45
N ARG A 142 -17.17 -5.27 -2.32
CA ARG A 142 -18.12 -5.53 -3.43
C ARG A 142 -18.70 -4.23 -3.96
N LEU A 143 -19.19 -3.37 -3.08
CA LEU A 143 -19.74 -2.06 -3.47
C LEU A 143 -18.68 -1.17 -4.17
N ALA A 144 -17.43 -1.25 -3.74
CA ALA A 144 -16.36 -0.50 -4.40
C ALA A 144 -16.06 -1.04 -5.80
N LEU A 145 -16.07 -2.37 -5.99
CA LEU A 145 -15.91 -3.00 -7.31
C LEU A 145 -17.08 -2.65 -8.24
N GLU A 146 -18.31 -2.62 -7.73
CA GLU A 146 -19.49 -2.18 -8.50
C GLU A 146 -19.39 -0.71 -8.91
N ALA A 147 -18.90 0.15 -8.00
CA ALA A 147 -18.88 1.59 -8.17
C ALA A 147 -17.71 2.12 -9.00
N PHE A 148 -16.54 1.52 -8.89
CA PHE A 148 -15.29 1.95 -9.53
C PHE A 148 -14.81 0.97 -10.61
N GLY A 149 -15.42 -0.21 -10.70
CA GLY A 149 -15.01 -1.27 -11.63
C GLY A 149 -13.90 -2.17 -11.05
N PRO A 150 -13.33 -3.08 -11.90
CA PRO A 150 -12.32 -4.06 -11.50
C PRO A 150 -10.93 -3.43 -11.29
N VAL A 151 -10.90 -2.28 -10.64
CA VAL A 151 -9.69 -1.50 -10.33
C VAL A 151 -9.32 -1.52 -8.86
N VAL A 152 -10.20 -2.08 -8.02
CA VAL A 152 -10.00 -2.16 -6.57
C VAL A 152 -9.05 -3.31 -6.25
N THR A 153 -8.04 -3.02 -5.46
CA THR A 153 -7.13 -4.02 -4.89
C THR A 153 -7.01 -3.79 -3.39
N GLN A 154 -6.85 -4.86 -2.62
CA GLN A 154 -6.57 -4.74 -1.19
C GLN A 154 -5.08 -4.88 -0.92
N VAL A 155 -4.58 -4.11 0.03
CA VAL A 155 -3.17 -4.06 0.40
C VAL A 155 -3.05 -4.32 1.90
N PHE A 156 -2.23 -5.30 2.25
CA PHE A 156 -1.70 -5.49 3.60
C PHE A 156 -0.22 -5.16 3.59
N GLY A 157 0.25 -4.49 4.64
CA GLY A 157 1.68 -4.22 4.76
C GLY A 157 2.05 -3.60 6.09
N MET A 158 3.32 -3.69 6.37
CA MET A 158 3.93 -3.08 7.54
C MET A 158 5.18 -2.29 7.14
N ALA A 159 5.49 -1.25 7.87
CA ALA A 159 6.67 -0.42 7.58
C ALA A 159 7.98 -1.20 7.78
N GLU A 160 7.95 -2.27 8.56
CA GLU A 160 9.05 -3.19 8.84
C GLU A 160 9.44 -4.07 7.65
N GLY A 161 8.54 -4.26 6.67
CA GLY A 161 8.89 -5.11 5.51
C GLY A 161 7.72 -5.58 4.70
N LEU A 162 7.17 -6.75 4.99
CA LEU A 162 6.19 -7.45 4.17
C LEU A 162 5.10 -6.54 3.58
N LEU A 163 4.91 -6.66 2.26
CA LEU A 163 3.80 -6.08 1.51
C LEU A 163 3.08 -7.18 0.75
N CYS A 164 1.75 -7.22 0.91
CA CYS A 164 0.87 -8.08 0.13
C CYS A 164 -0.15 -7.21 -0.61
N THR A 165 -0.61 -7.66 -1.76
CA THR A 165 -1.74 -7.06 -2.45
C THR A 165 -2.47 -8.11 -3.27
N THR A 166 -3.79 -7.96 -3.41
CA THR A 166 -4.55 -8.69 -4.42
C THR A 166 -4.16 -8.20 -5.82
N ARG A 167 -4.32 -9.03 -6.83
CA ARG A 167 -4.07 -8.68 -8.23
C ARG A 167 -5.39 -8.45 -8.95
N ARG A 168 -5.40 -7.58 -9.93
CA ARG A 168 -6.60 -7.35 -10.76
C ARG A 168 -7.10 -8.60 -11.48
N SER A 169 -6.21 -9.55 -11.73
CA SER A 169 -6.51 -10.85 -12.33
C SER A 169 -6.98 -11.91 -11.34
N ASP A 170 -6.96 -11.62 -10.04
CA ASP A 170 -7.42 -12.57 -9.03
C ASP A 170 -8.95 -12.76 -9.12
N PRO A 171 -9.47 -13.95 -8.74
CA PRO A 171 -10.90 -14.15 -8.59
C PRO A 171 -11.54 -13.14 -7.64
N LEU A 172 -12.83 -12.83 -7.87
CA LEU A 172 -13.59 -11.87 -7.06
C LEU A 172 -13.49 -12.16 -5.56
N GLU A 173 -13.64 -13.42 -5.18
CA GLU A 173 -13.57 -13.87 -3.78
C GLU A 173 -12.21 -13.55 -3.16
N VAL A 174 -11.12 -13.72 -3.91
CA VAL A 174 -9.77 -13.39 -3.42
C VAL A 174 -9.64 -11.89 -3.19
N ILE A 175 -10.14 -11.07 -4.12
CA ILE A 175 -10.09 -9.60 -3.99
C ILE A 175 -10.93 -9.13 -2.79
N VAL A 176 -12.08 -9.75 -2.55
CA VAL A 176 -13.04 -9.33 -1.54
C VAL A 176 -12.68 -9.87 -0.14
N GLU A 177 -12.26 -11.14 -0.05
CA GLU A 177 -12.09 -11.82 1.23
C GLU A 177 -10.65 -11.78 1.78
N THR A 178 -9.66 -11.40 0.96
CA THR A 178 -8.25 -11.41 1.36
C THR A 178 -7.56 -10.06 1.14
N GLN A 179 -6.35 -9.94 1.67
CA GLN A 179 -5.44 -8.83 1.34
C GLN A 179 -4.32 -9.27 0.38
N GLY A 180 -4.55 -10.37 -0.32
CA GLY A 180 -3.70 -10.88 -1.39
C GLY A 180 -2.48 -11.64 -0.91
N ARG A 181 -1.44 -11.63 -1.74
CA ARG A 181 -0.18 -12.37 -1.55
C ARG A 181 1.02 -11.42 -1.63
N PRO A 182 2.20 -11.83 -1.17
CA PRO A 182 3.41 -11.03 -1.22
C PRO A 182 3.65 -10.38 -2.59
N VAL A 183 4.16 -9.17 -2.58
CA VAL A 183 4.57 -8.45 -3.81
C VAL A 183 5.93 -8.92 -4.29
N CYS A 184 6.77 -9.37 -3.38
CA CYS A 184 8.08 -9.90 -3.68
C CYS A 184 8.05 -11.43 -3.70
N PRO A 185 8.60 -12.09 -4.74
CA PRO A 185 8.66 -13.54 -4.81
C PRO A 185 9.61 -14.16 -3.78
N ASP A 186 10.52 -13.37 -3.23
CA ASP A 186 11.50 -13.82 -2.23
C ASP A 186 11.03 -13.54 -0.78
N ASP A 187 9.80 -13.05 -0.59
CA ASP A 187 9.20 -12.95 0.73
C ASP A 187 8.78 -14.33 1.23
N GLU A 188 9.24 -14.67 2.42
CA GLU A 188 8.84 -15.87 3.13
C GLU A 188 7.83 -15.52 4.23
N ILE A 189 6.75 -16.28 4.30
CA ILE A 189 5.69 -16.14 5.31
C ILE A 189 5.48 -17.46 6.01
N ARG A 190 5.33 -17.39 7.34
CA ARG A 190 4.83 -18.49 8.17
C ARG A 190 3.72 -17.99 9.06
N ILE A 191 2.72 -18.81 9.29
CA ILE A 191 1.70 -18.60 10.33
C ILE A 191 1.96 -19.65 11.39
N VAL A 192 2.21 -19.23 12.63
CA VAL A 192 2.67 -20.10 13.70
C VAL A 192 1.79 -19.97 14.94
N ASP A 193 1.81 -21.02 15.76
CA ASP A 193 1.22 -21.02 17.10
C ASP A 193 2.19 -20.42 18.15
N ASP A 194 1.79 -20.43 19.42
CA ASP A 194 2.58 -19.89 20.54
C ASP A 194 3.89 -20.67 20.79
N ASP A 195 4.05 -21.84 20.19
CA ASP A 195 5.26 -22.67 20.26
C ASP A 195 6.14 -22.56 18.99
N ASP A 196 5.91 -21.55 18.14
CA ASP A 196 6.58 -21.34 16.84
C ASP A 196 6.42 -22.48 15.82
N ARG A 197 5.35 -23.28 15.92
CA ARG A 197 5.02 -24.34 14.97
C ARG A 197 4.04 -23.84 13.93
N ASP A 198 4.22 -24.26 12.67
CA ASP A 198 3.28 -23.91 11.60
C ASP A 198 1.87 -24.42 11.92
N VAL A 199 0.88 -23.54 11.84
CA VAL A 199 -0.53 -23.90 11.95
C VAL A 199 -1.07 -24.44 10.62
N PRO A 200 -2.08 -25.33 10.65
CA PRO A 200 -2.74 -25.80 9.44
C PRO A 200 -3.35 -24.64 8.62
N PRO A 201 -3.46 -24.79 7.28
CA PRO A 201 -4.11 -23.80 6.44
C PRO A 201 -5.55 -23.52 6.89
N GLY A 202 -5.88 -22.24 7.06
CA GLY A 202 -7.18 -21.76 7.51
C GLY A 202 -7.30 -21.52 9.02
N GLU A 203 -6.29 -21.89 9.79
CA GLU A 203 -6.21 -21.56 11.21
C GLU A 203 -5.54 -20.20 11.44
N VAL A 204 -5.89 -19.58 12.56
CA VAL A 204 -5.34 -18.30 12.99
C VAL A 204 -4.06 -18.53 13.79
N GLY A 205 -3.03 -17.73 13.52
CA GLY A 205 -1.76 -17.77 14.23
C GLY A 205 -1.01 -16.44 14.09
N GLU A 206 0.20 -16.39 14.63
CA GLU A 206 1.11 -15.26 14.48
C GLU A 206 1.76 -15.26 13.09
N LEU A 207 1.81 -14.09 12.47
CA LEU A 207 2.43 -13.89 11.16
C LEU A 207 3.93 -13.61 11.33
N LEU A 208 4.75 -14.55 10.92
CA LEU A 208 6.19 -14.36 10.75
C LEU A 208 6.50 -14.09 9.28
N CYS A 209 7.37 -13.14 9.04
CA CYS A 209 7.83 -12.85 7.68
C CYS A 209 9.31 -12.49 7.65
N ARG A 210 9.96 -12.83 6.53
CA ARG A 210 11.28 -12.33 6.17
C ARG A 210 11.37 -12.15 4.67
N GLY A 211 12.20 -11.22 4.23
CA GLY A 211 12.39 -10.95 2.81
C GLY A 211 13.52 -9.96 2.57
N PRO A 212 13.85 -9.67 1.32
CA PRO A 212 14.98 -8.82 0.95
C PRO A 212 14.89 -7.40 1.50
N TYR A 213 13.70 -6.93 1.83
CA TYR A 213 13.44 -5.58 2.34
C TYR A 213 12.84 -5.56 3.76
N THR A 214 12.88 -6.68 4.48
CA THR A 214 12.54 -6.73 5.90
C THR A 214 13.65 -6.09 6.72
N ILE A 215 13.30 -5.21 7.67
CA ILE A 215 14.30 -4.56 8.53
C ILE A 215 15.06 -5.58 9.37
N ARG A 216 16.31 -5.28 9.69
CA ARG A 216 17.16 -6.12 10.55
C ARG A 216 16.96 -5.85 12.04
N GLY A 217 16.23 -4.79 12.38
CA GLY A 217 15.94 -4.39 13.75
C GLY A 217 15.48 -2.94 13.83
N TYR A 218 14.94 -2.56 14.97
CA TYR A 218 14.52 -1.18 15.23
C TYR A 218 15.72 -0.32 15.63
N TYR A 219 15.67 0.94 15.25
CA TYR A 219 16.75 1.88 15.56
C TYR A 219 16.79 2.20 17.06
N ARG A 220 17.93 1.95 17.68
CA ARG A 220 18.17 2.18 19.12
C ARG A 220 17.11 1.53 20.04
N ALA A 221 16.51 0.43 19.62
CA ALA A 221 15.69 -0.36 20.53
C ALA A 221 16.62 -1.01 21.59
N ALA A 222 16.19 -1.05 22.85
CA ALA A 222 16.78 -1.91 23.84
C ALA A 222 16.54 -3.36 23.43
N GLU A 223 17.54 -4.22 23.62
CA GLU A 223 17.43 -5.66 23.43
C GLU A 223 16.38 -6.28 24.37
#